data_a32575773d573b1888d5e282ee50bdbb
#
_entry.id   a32575773d573b1888d5e282ee50bdbb
#
_cell.length_a   1.000
_cell.length_b   1.000
_cell.length_c   1.000
_cell.angle_alpha   90.00
_cell.angle_beta   90.00
_cell.angle_gamma   90.00
#
_symmetry.space_group_name_H-M   'P 1'
#
loop_
_entity.id
_entity.type
_entity.pdbx_description
1 polymer ?
#
loop_
_entity_poly.entity_id
_entity_poly.type
_entity_poly.pdbx_seq_one_letter_code
_entity_poly.pdbx_strand_id
1 'polypeptide(L)'
;MKKLTKVAVSAAIMASAFAVSASADGGKVYYLNFAPEVADQWEALAEQYSEETGTEVQVVTAASGTYESTLKSEMDKSDAPTLFQVNGPVGLETWKDYCYDLKDTEVYKDLASDDFALINEDGSVSGIAYKIETYGLIYNKTLLNEYFETDGAVVTSVEEINNFDTLKAVVEDITAKKEELGIEGAFTSAGMDSSSDWRFKTHLANLPIYYEYKADGITSTDAIKGTYLD
;
A
#
# COMPACT_ATOMS: atom_id res chain seq x y z
N MET A 1 -42.14 -30.09 -0.41
CA MET A 1 -40.97 -30.39 0.45
C MET A 1 -39.70 -30.25 -0.42
N LYS A 2 -39.08 -29.09 -0.41
CA LYS A 2 -37.82 -28.84 -1.17
C LYS A 2 -36.64 -28.97 -0.19
N LYS A 3 -35.76 -29.93 -0.47
CA LYS A 3 -34.53 -30.16 0.33
C LYS A 3 -33.54 -29.04 0.03
N LEU A 4 -33.20 -28.26 1.04
CA LEU A 4 -32.06 -27.34 0.99
C LEU A 4 -30.76 -28.18 1.12
N THR A 5 -30.00 -28.22 0.06
CA THR A 5 -28.62 -28.75 0.05
C THR A 5 -27.72 -27.69 0.67
N LYS A 6 -27.21 -27.94 1.86
CA LYS A 6 -26.13 -27.11 2.47
C LYS A 6 -24.83 -27.44 1.75
N VAL A 7 -24.32 -26.49 1.00
CA VAL A 7 -22.94 -26.54 0.49
C VAL A 7 -22.04 -26.11 1.63
N ALA A 8 -21.35 -27.04 2.24
CA ALA A 8 -20.26 -26.77 3.15
C ALA A 8 -19.02 -26.41 2.30
N VAL A 9 -18.69 -25.15 2.27
CA VAL A 9 -17.39 -24.69 1.75
C VAL A 9 -16.37 -25.01 2.85
N SER A 10 -15.67 -26.13 2.69
CA SER A 10 -14.51 -26.45 3.51
C SER A 10 -13.35 -25.59 3.01
N ALA A 11 -13.08 -24.48 3.69
CA ALA A 11 -11.81 -23.78 3.58
C ALA A 11 -10.72 -24.69 4.19
N ALA A 12 -10.04 -25.44 3.35
CA ALA A 12 -8.80 -26.11 3.72
C ALA A 12 -7.72 -25.04 3.85
N ILE A 13 -7.61 -24.43 5.01
CA ILE A 13 -6.40 -23.69 5.40
C ILE A 13 -5.33 -24.78 5.58
N MET A 14 -4.42 -24.88 4.60
CA MET A 14 -3.18 -25.60 4.81
C MET A 14 -2.41 -24.86 5.90
N ALA A 15 -2.51 -25.34 7.12
CA ALA A 15 -1.55 -25.05 8.16
C ALA A 15 -0.23 -25.70 7.72
N SER A 16 0.60 -24.99 6.97
CA SER A 16 2.02 -25.28 6.87
C SER A 16 2.56 -25.04 8.27
N ALA A 17 2.73 -26.14 9.01
CA ALA A 17 3.40 -26.13 10.31
C ALA A 17 4.83 -25.64 10.07
N PHE A 18 5.06 -24.34 10.19
CA PHE A 18 6.40 -23.82 10.41
C PHE A 18 6.82 -24.30 11.79
N ALA A 19 7.55 -25.39 11.82
CA ALA A 19 8.32 -25.75 12.99
C ALA A 19 9.49 -24.76 13.09
N VAL A 20 9.20 -23.52 13.46
CA VAL A 20 10.20 -22.67 14.08
C VAL A 20 10.50 -23.36 15.38
N SER A 21 11.74 -23.86 15.51
CA SER A 21 12.27 -24.31 16.79
C SER A 21 12.26 -23.08 17.71
N ALA A 22 11.17 -22.89 18.43
CA ALA A 22 11.07 -21.89 19.46
C ALA A 22 12.13 -22.25 20.50
N SER A 23 13.21 -21.51 20.51
CA SER A 23 14.06 -21.43 21.68
C SER A 23 13.15 -21.02 22.82
N ALA A 24 13.15 -21.83 23.93
CA ALA A 24 12.26 -21.65 25.06
C ALA A 24 12.63 -20.48 25.99
N ASP A 25 13.17 -19.41 25.43
CA ASP A 25 13.22 -18.07 26.03
C ASP A 25 12.22 -17.23 25.25
N GLY A 26 11.04 -17.01 25.84
CA GLY A 26 9.91 -16.34 25.23
C GLY A 26 10.28 -14.94 24.74
N GLY A 27 10.71 -14.86 23.49
CA GLY A 27 10.96 -13.60 22.82
C GLY A 27 9.64 -12.83 22.65
N LYS A 28 9.74 -11.52 22.61
CA LYS A 28 8.63 -10.62 22.37
C LYS A 28 8.76 -10.07 20.96
N VAL A 29 7.67 -10.03 20.21
CA VAL A 29 7.55 -9.30 18.97
C VAL A 29 6.92 -7.93 19.24
N TYR A 30 7.62 -6.87 18.87
CA TYR A 30 7.07 -5.52 18.89
C TYR A 30 6.93 -5.03 17.45
N TYR A 31 5.68 -4.88 17.00
CA TYR A 31 5.35 -4.31 15.69
C TYR A 31 4.95 -2.84 15.80
N LEU A 32 5.72 -1.94 15.19
CA LEU A 32 5.33 -0.55 15.02
C LEU A 32 4.53 -0.41 13.71
N ASN A 33 3.21 -0.32 13.83
CA ASN A 33 2.30 -0.23 12.71
C ASN A 33 2.24 1.19 12.14
N PHE A 34 2.38 1.29 10.82
CA PHE A 34 2.29 2.54 10.06
C PHE A 34 0.85 2.94 9.69
N ALA A 35 -0.07 1.97 9.61
CA ALA A 35 -1.39 2.13 9.03
C ALA A 35 -2.48 2.18 10.12
N PRO A 36 -2.87 3.38 10.62
CA PRO A 36 -3.87 3.51 11.67
C PRO A 36 -5.25 3.01 11.28
N GLU A 37 -5.58 2.97 9.99
CA GLU A 37 -6.85 2.49 9.46
C GLU A 37 -7.10 0.99 9.66
N VAL A 38 -6.05 0.23 9.97
CA VAL A 38 -6.11 -1.23 10.23
C VAL A 38 -5.52 -1.61 11.58
N ALA A 39 -5.49 -0.67 12.53
CA ALA A 39 -4.92 -0.90 13.87
C ALA A 39 -5.63 -2.06 14.59
N ASP A 40 -6.96 -2.05 14.63
CA ASP A 40 -7.77 -3.06 15.31
C ASP A 40 -7.52 -4.47 14.73
N GLN A 41 -7.31 -4.57 13.41
CA GLN A 41 -7.04 -5.85 12.75
C GLN A 41 -5.66 -6.39 13.12
N TRP A 42 -4.65 -5.52 13.22
CA TRP A 42 -3.32 -5.92 13.67
C TRP A 42 -3.31 -6.33 15.14
N GLU A 43 -4.03 -5.63 16.01
CA GLU A 43 -4.17 -5.99 17.43
C GLU A 43 -4.85 -7.36 17.57
N ALA A 44 -5.95 -7.60 16.85
CA ALA A 44 -6.65 -8.88 16.86
C ALA A 44 -5.77 -10.03 16.34
N LEU A 45 -5.00 -9.81 15.29
CA LEU A 45 -4.06 -10.81 14.74
C LEU A 45 -2.93 -11.10 15.74
N ALA A 46 -2.40 -10.08 16.41
CA ALA A 46 -1.36 -10.21 17.42
C ALA A 46 -1.85 -11.03 18.63
N GLU A 47 -3.07 -10.80 19.10
CA GLU A 47 -3.71 -11.57 20.17
C GLU A 47 -3.87 -13.03 19.76
N GLN A 48 -4.44 -13.30 18.59
CA GLN A 48 -4.59 -14.66 18.07
C GLN A 48 -3.25 -15.39 17.98
N TYR A 49 -2.22 -14.76 17.38
CA TYR A 49 -0.91 -15.36 17.26
C TYR A 49 -0.25 -15.64 18.63
N SER A 50 -0.41 -14.71 19.57
CA SER A 50 0.11 -14.89 20.93
C SER A 50 -0.56 -16.07 21.65
N GLU A 51 -1.88 -16.24 21.48
CA GLU A 51 -2.63 -17.37 22.04
C GLU A 51 -2.22 -18.71 21.41
N GLU A 52 -2.03 -18.75 20.09
CA GLU A 52 -1.70 -19.98 19.35
C GLU A 52 -0.25 -20.43 19.57
N THR A 53 0.69 -19.49 19.73
CA THR A 53 2.13 -19.80 19.76
C THR A 53 2.80 -19.63 21.12
N GLY A 54 2.15 -18.89 22.03
CA GLY A 54 2.76 -18.50 23.31
C GLY A 54 3.80 -17.37 23.19
N THR A 55 4.01 -16.81 21.99
CA THR A 55 4.91 -15.66 21.75
C THR A 55 4.15 -14.36 21.98
N GLU A 56 4.61 -13.52 22.88
CA GLU A 56 4.00 -12.20 23.09
C GLU A 56 4.18 -11.32 21.84
N VAL A 57 3.10 -10.78 21.30
CA VAL A 57 3.10 -9.80 20.19
C VAL A 57 2.45 -8.52 20.66
N GLN A 58 3.22 -7.44 20.65
CA GLN A 58 2.73 -6.09 20.92
C GLN A 58 2.64 -5.30 19.61
N VAL A 59 1.48 -4.69 19.36
CA VAL A 59 1.29 -3.74 18.26
C VAL A 59 1.18 -2.35 18.83
N VAL A 60 1.95 -1.40 18.29
CA VAL A 60 1.82 0.02 18.57
C VAL A 60 1.61 0.74 17.26
N THR A 61 0.51 1.47 17.14
CA THR A 61 0.18 2.19 15.92
C THR A 61 0.62 3.65 16.02
N ALA A 62 1.48 4.09 15.10
CA ALA A 62 1.89 5.47 15.00
C ALA A 62 0.74 6.35 14.51
N ALA A 63 0.64 7.58 15.03
CA ALA A 63 -0.33 8.54 14.55
C ALA A 63 -0.03 8.93 13.09
N SER A 64 -1.08 9.26 12.33
CA SER A 64 -0.97 9.67 10.94
C SER A 64 0.07 10.80 10.76
N GLY A 65 0.99 10.63 9.82
CA GLY A 65 2.04 11.59 9.49
C GLY A 65 3.21 11.67 10.48
N THR A 66 3.24 10.81 11.53
CA THR A 66 4.30 10.84 12.55
C THR A 66 5.17 9.59 12.57
N TYR A 67 4.98 8.65 11.66
CA TYR A 67 5.63 7.34 11.71
C TYR A 67 7.16 7.42 11.82
N GLU A 68 7.82 8.15 10.94
CA GLU A 68 9.30 8.24 10.93
C GLU A 68 9.86 8.83 12.23
N SER A 69 9.21 9.87 12.78
CA SER A 69 9.63 10.44 14.06
C SER A 69 9.37 9.51 15.24
N THR A 70 8.28 8.76 15.17
CA THR A 70 7.95 7.73 16.17
C THR A 70 8.94 6.58 16.09
N LEU A 71 9.21 6.05 14.91
CA LEU A 71 10.18 4.97 14.70
C LEU A 71 11.56 5.35 15.23
N LYS A 72 12.03 6.55 14.90
CA LYS A 72 13.32 7.06 15.43
C LYS A 72 13.35 7.08 16.95
N SER A 73 12.28 7.57 17.59
CA SER A 73 12.19 7.61 19.05
C SER A 73 12.08 6.22 19.68
N GLU A 74 11.41 5.28 19.01
CA GLU A 74 11.27 3.90 19.52
C GLU A 74 12.58 3.11 19.36
N MET A 75 13.33 3.32 18.27
CA MET A 75 14.62 2.65 18.05
C MET A 75 15.71 3.03 19.05
N ASP A 76 15.60 4.20 19.69
CA ASP A 76 16.51 4.65 20.74
C ASP A 76 16.22 3.97 22.11
N LYS A 77 15.15 3.19 22.24
CA LYS A 77 14.76 2.53 23.48
C LYS A 77 15.41 1.15 23.63
N SER A 78 15.49 0.65 24.85
CA SER A 78 15.93 -0.72 25.14
C SER A 78 14.95 -1.80 24.65
N ASP A 79 13.68 -1.45 24.49
CA ASP A 79 12.60 -2.28 23.93
C ASP A 79 12.18 -1.70 22.58
N ALA A 80 13.08 -1.79 21.61
CA ALA A 80 12.88 -1.27 20.27
C ALA A 80 11.96 -2.18 19.43
N PRO A 81 11.27 -1.64 18.40
CA PRO A 81 10.49 -2.47 17.48
C PRO A 81 11.34 -3.55 16.81
N THR A 82 10.81 -4.77 16.79
CA THR A 82 11.39 -5.91 16.07
C THR A 82 10.81 -6.08 14.68
N LEU A 83 9.61 -5.51 14.45
CA LEU A 83 8.99 -5.37 13.14
C LEU A 83 8.62 -3.90 12.91
N PHE A 84 9.06 -3.35 11.81
CA PHE A 84 8.80 -1.96 11.45
C PHE A 84 8.77 -1.78 9.93
N GLN A 85 8.12 -0.73 9.47
CA GLN A 85 8.01 -0.43 8.05
C GLN A 85 9.15 0.47 7.59
N VAL A 86 9.76 0.10 6.47
CA VAL A 86 10.77 0.89 5.76
C VAL A 86 10.11 1.52 4.53
N ASN A 87 10.11 2.84 4.45
CA ASN A 87 9.43 3.58 3.39
C ASN A 87 10.29 3.71 2.13
N GLY A 88 10.33 2.67 1.33
CA GLY A 88 10.99 2.66 0.03
C GLY A 88 12.50 2.90 0.09
N PRO A 89 13.13 3.30 -1.02
CA PRO A 89 14.59 3.47 -1.10
C PRO A 89 15.16 4.52 -0.12
N VAL A 90 14.44 5.62 0.13
CA VAL A 90 14.88 6.66 1.09
C VAL A 90 14.85 6.12 2.53
N GLY A 91 13.81 5.39 2.87
CA GLY A 91 13.73 4.70 4.18
C GLY A 91 14.80 3.63 4.32
N LEU A 92 15.12 2.89 3.25
CA LEU A 92 16.19 1.91 3.24
C LEU A 92 17.54 2.54 3.59
N GLU A 93 17.90 3.67 3.00
CA GLU A 93 19.13 4.40 3.32
C GLU A 93 19.22 4.80 4.81
N THR A 94 18.09 5.06 5.43
CA THR A 94 18.03 5.44 6.85
C THR A 94 18.12 4.24 7.80
N TRP A 95 17.47 3.12 7.42
CA TRP A 95 17.20 2.02 8.35
C TRP A 95 17.93 0.71 8.04
N LYS A 96 18.66 0.61 6.93
CA LYS A 96 19.33 -0.64 6.51
C LYS A 96 20.20 -1.28 7.58
N ASP A 97 20.89 -0.49 8.40
CA ASP A 97 21.78 -0.98 9.47
C ASP A 97 20.99 -1.60 10.65
N TYR A 98 19.69 -1.39 10.73
CA TYR A 98 18.78 -1.96 11.72
C TYR A 98 18.00 -3.15 11.19
N CYS A 99 18.09 -3.43 9.88
CA CYS A 99 17.34 -4.50 9.23
C CYS A 99 18.08 -5.82 9.27
N TYR A 100 17.35 -6.89 9.55
CA TYR A 100 17.86 -8.25 9.37
C TYR A 100 17.84 -8.59 7.87
N ASP A 101 18.82 -9.34 7.39
CA ASP A 101 18.82 -9.85 6.02
C ASP A 101 17.78 -10.95 5.85
N LEU A 102 16.74 -10.65 5.08
CA LEU A 102 15.60 -11.53 4.83
C LEU A 102 15.83 -12.51 3.68
N LYS A 103 16.97 -12.46 2.98
CA LYS A 103 17.25 -13.19 1.73
C LYS A 103 17.03 -14.70 1.84
N ASP A 104 17.39 -15.29 2.98
CA ASP A 104 17.27 -16.73 3.19
C ASP A 104 15.98 -17.14 3.90
N THR A 105 15.09 -16.18 4.20
CA THR A 105 13.82 -16.45 4.87
C THR A 105 12.78 -17.06 3.92
N GLU A 106 11.85 -17.84 4.48
CA GLU A 106 10.73 -18.39 3.69
C GLU A 106 9.81 -17.27 3.17
N VAL A 107 9.64 -16.19 3.95
CA VAL A 107 8.80 -15.06 3.56
C VAL A 107 9.33 -14.38 2.29
N TYR A 108 10.65 -14.26 2.14
CA TYR A 108 11.25 -13.71 0.92
C TYR A 108 11.12 -14.68 -0.26
N LYS A 109 11.28 -15.99 -0.03
CA LYS A 109 11.12 -17.00 -1.10
C LYS A 109 9.72 -17.10 -1.65
N ASP A 110 8.72 -16.72 -0.84
CA ASP A 110 7.30 -16.71 -1.23
C ASP A 110 6.90 -15.45 -2.02
N LEU A 111 7.80 -14.46 -2.19
CA LEU A 111 7.49 -13.28 -2.99
C LEU A 111 7.25 -13.63 -4.47
N ALA A 112 6.25 -13.01 -5.05
CA ALA A 112 5.92 -13.19 -6.46
C ALA A 112 6.96 -12.58 -7.42
N SER A 113 7.72 -11.57 -6.95
CA SER A 113 8.77 -10.89 -7.70
C SER A 113 9.72 -10.17 -6.73
N ASP A 114 10.98 -10.06 -7.10
CA ASP A 114 11.97 -9.25 -6.40
C ASP A 114 11.64 -7.74 -6.43
N ASP A 115 10.75 -7.31 -7.32
CA ASP A 115 10.24 -5.92 -7.34
C ASP A 115 9.52 -5.54 -6.04
N PHE A 116 9.12 -6.52 -5.25
CA PHE A 116 8.46 -6.33 -3.95
C PHE A 116 9.42 -6.39 -2.77
N ALA A 117 10.72 -6.35 -3.02
CA ALA A 117 11.76 -6.35 -2.00
C ALA A 117 12.58 -5.06 -2.01
N LEU A 118 13.10 -4.67 -0.84
CA LEU A 118 14.11 -3.64 -0.69
C LEU A 118 15.48 -4.33 -0.63
N ILE A 119 16.17 -4.33 -1.76
CA ILE A 119 17.44 -5.00 -1.95
C ILE A 119 18.57 -3.98 -1.89
N ASN A 120 19.57 -4.25 -1.05
CA ASN A 120 20.77 -3.44 -0.92
C ASN A 120 21.75 -3.70 -2.08
N GLU A 121 22.74 -2.84 -2.26
CA GLU A 121 23.80 -2.98 -3.30
C GLU A 121 24.62 -4.28 -3.15
N ASP A 122 24.78 -4.77 -1.93
CA ASP A 122 25.47 -6.03 -1.63
C ASP A 122 24.60 -7.28 -1.86
N GLY A 123 23.33 -7.08 -2.25
CA GLY A 123 22.37 -8.13 -2.50
C GLY A 123 21.66 -8.69 -1.28
N SER A 124 21.84 -8.10 -0.09
CA SER A 124 21.03 -8.39 1.10
C SER A 124 19.63 -7.78 0.96
N VAL A 125 18.65 -8.36 1.67
CA VAL A 125 17.22 -7.98 1.59
C VAL A 125 16.78 -7.38 2.92
N SER A 126 16.61 -6.07 2.97
CA SER A 126 16.25 -5.33 4.18
C SER A 126 14.76 -5.23 4.44
N GLY A 127 13.94 -5.53 3.45
CA GLY A 127 12.48 -5.47 3.60
C GLY A 127 11.74 -6.13 2.46
N ILE A 128 10.49 -6.49 2.74
CA ILE A 128 9.55 -7.05 1.76
C ILE A 128 8.23 -6.30 1.83
N ALA A 129 7.55 -6.17 0.69
CA ALA A 129 6.22 -5.60 0.66
C ALA A 129 5.20 -6.59 1.26
N TYR A 130 4.38 -6.12 2.19
CA TYR A 130 3.26 -6.90 2.74
C TYR A 130 1.92 -6.51 2.12
N LYS A 131 1.85 -5.37 1.43
CA LYS A 131 0.69 -4.93 0.65
C LYS A 131 1.13 -4.13 -0.56
N ILE A 132 0.29 -4.13 -1.59
CA ILE A 132 0.50 -3.32 -2.80
C ILE A 132 -0.68 -2.34 -2.90
N GLU A 133 -0.35 -1.07 -3.09
CA GLU A 133 -1.33 -0.03 -3.37
C GLU A 133 -1.21 0.41 -4.82
N THR A 134 -2.34 0.65 -5.46
CA THR A 134 -2.39 1.05 -6.87
C THR A 134 -3.04 2.41 -7.03
N TYR A 135 -2.66 3.12 -8.09
CA TYR A 135 -3.29 4.36 -8.50
C TYR A 135 -4.27 4.12 -9.61
N GLY A 136 -5.32 4.90 -9.62
CA GLY A 136 -6.31 4.85 -10.67
C GLY A 136 -7.46 5.80 -10.39
N LEU A 137 -8.36 5.92 -11.38
CA LEU A 137 -9.62 6.62 -11.21
C LEU A 137 -10.64 5.62 -10.66
N ILE A 138 -11.08 5.83 -9.43
CA ILE A 138 -12.21 5.10 -8.86
C ILE A 138 -13.47 5.79 -9.36
N TYR A 139 -14.38 5.04 -9.96
CA TYR A 139 -15.63 5.58 -10.46
C TYR A 139 -16.85 4.95 -9.82
N ASN A 140 -17.90 5.73 -9.64
CA ASN A 140 -19.20 5.24 -9.25
C ASN A 140 -19.88 4.61 -10.48
N LYS A 141 -19.93 3.27 -10.50
CA LYS A 141 -20.46 2.51 -11.63
C LYS A 141 -21.93 2.83 -11.93
N THR A 142 -22.74 3.08 -10.90
CA THR A 142 -24.16 3.40 -11.10
C THR A 142 -24.32 4.75 -11.78
N LEU A 143 -23.69 5.79 -11.26
CA LEU A 143 -23.75 7.13 -11.85
C LEU A 143 -23.15 7.17 -13.26
N LEU A 144 -22.07 6.43 -13.50
CA LEU A 144 -21.47 6.40 -14.83
C LEU A 144 -22.37 5.69 -15.85
N ASN A 145 -23.06 4.62 -15.44
CA ASN A 145 -24.05 3.95 -16.31
C ASN A 145 -25.26 4.84 -16.58
N GLU A 146 -25.74 5.59 -15.58
CA GLU A 146 -26.80 6.60 -15.79
C GLU A 146 -26.38 7.68 -16.79
N TYR A 147 -25.13 8.14 -16.70
CA TYR A 147 -24.57 9.07 -17.67
C TYR A 147 -24.55 8.50 -19.10
N PHE A 148 -24.16 7.25 -19.28
CA PHE A 148 -24.11 6.62 -20.61
C PHE A 148 -25.48 6.56 -21.30
N GLU A 149 -26.55 6.60 -20.53
CA GLU A 149 -27.93 6.60 -21.06
C GLU A 149 -28.49 8.01 -21.31
N THR A 150 -27.74 9.07 -20.95
CA THR A 150 -28.19 10.45 -21.24
C THR A 150 -28.14 10.76 -22.72
N ASP A 151 -29.02 11.63 -23.18
CA ASP A 151 -29.04 12.08 -24.58
C ASP A 151 -27.74 12.79 -24.96
N GLY A 152 -27.10 12.31 -26.02
CA GLY A 152 -25.86 12.90 -26.53
C GLY A 152 -24.65 12.67 -25.61
N ALA A 153 -24.62 11.61 -24.77
CA ALA A 153 -23.42 11.20 -24.02
C ALA A 153 -22.22 11.02 -24.95
N VAL A 154 -21.04 11.47 -24.53
CA VAL A 154 -19.79 11.41 -25.32
C VAL A 154 -19.38 9.98 -25.61
N VAL A 155 -19.63 9.07 -24.66
CA VAL A 155 -19.32 7.64 -24.72
C VAL A 155 -20.50 6.83 -24.17
N THR A 156 -20.55 5.56 -24.50
CA THR A 156 -21.60 4.63 -24.06
C THR A 156 -21.11 3.53 -23.16
N SER A 157 -19.80 3.46 -22.90
CA SER A 157 -19.20 2.50 -21.97
C SER A 157 -17.90 3.04 -21.38
N VAL A 158 -17.50 2.46 -20.23
CA VAL A 158 -16.26 2.85 -19.56
C VAL A 158 -15.00 2.49 -20.35
N GLU A 159 -15.05 1.44 -21.16
CA GLU A 159 -13.94 0.96 -21.99
C GLU A 159 -13.54 1.99 -23.07
N GLU A 160 -14.47 2.87 -23.45
CA GLU A 160 -14.20 3.95 -24.40
C GLU A 160 -13.38 5.09 -23.76
N ILE A 161 -13.36 5.18 -22.42
CA ILE A 161 -12.56 6.18 -21.66
C ILE A 161 -11.14 5.67 -21.51
N ASN A 162 -10.38 5.59 -22.59
CA ASN A 162 -9.06 4.95 -22.65
C ASN A 162 -7.90 5.91 -22.95
N ASN A 163 -8.16 7.20 -22.98
CA ASN A 163 -7.16 8.25 -23.17
C ASN A 163 -7.62 9.56 -22.50
N PHE A 164 -6.69 10.51 -22.36
CA PHE A 164 -6.95 11.77 -21.67
C PHE A 164 -8.00 12.64 -22.35
N ASP A 165 -7.99 12.72 -23.68
CA ASP A 165 -8.93 13.57 -24.41
C ASP A 165 -10.36 13.08 -24.24
N THR A 166 -10.59 11.78 -24.33
CA THR A 166 -11.90 11.18 -24.07
C THR A 166 -12.32 11.39 -22.62
N LEU A 167 -11.41 11.14 -21.65
CA LEU A 167 -11.70 11.39 -20.24
C LEU A 167 -12.11 12.84 -20.00
N LYS A 168 -11.36 13.80 -20.56
CA LYS A 168 -11.66 15.23 -20.45
C LYS A 168 -13.04 15.56 -21.02
N ALA A 169 -13.34 15.08 -22.22
CA ALA A 169 -14.63 15.32 -22.87
C ALA A 169 -15.80 14.75 -22.04
N VAL A 170 -15.65 13.53 -21.48
CA VAL A 170 -16.65 12.94 -20.60
C VAL A 170 -16.85 13.75 -19.32
N VAL A 171 -15.78 14.22 -18.71
CA VAL A 171 -15.85 15.05 -17.50
C VAL A 171 -16.55 16.38 -17.76
N GLU A 172 -16.24 17.02 -18.88
CA GLU A 172 -16.90 18.28 -19.30
C GLU A 172 -18.39 18.05 -19.56
N ASP A 173 -18.77 16.95 -20.22
CA ASP A 173 -20.17 16.61 -20.50
C ASP A 173 -20.94 16.23 -19.23
N ILE A 174 -20.38 15.40 -18.35
CA ILE A 174 -20.98 15.11 -17.04
C ILE A 174 -21.18 16.40 -16.23
N THR A 175 -20.21 17.30 -16.26
CA THR A 175 -20.31 18.60 -15.56
C THR A 175 -21.43 19.43 -16.12
N ALA A 176 -21.62 19.42 -17.45
CA ALA A 176 -22.74 20.15 -18.12
C ALA A 176 -24.11 19.51 -17.76
N LYS A 177 -24.17 18.20 -17.56
CA LYS A 177 -25.38 17.42 -17.25
C LYS A 177 -25.59 17.18 -15.75
N LYS A 178 -24.84 17.83 -14.88
CA LYS A 178 -24.85 17.55 -13.45
C LYS A 178 -26.24 17.68 -12.79
N GLU A 179 -27.06 18.64 -13.23
CA GLU A 179 -28.41 18.82 -12.71
C GLU A 179 -29.33 17.67 -13.14
N GLU A 180 -29.21 17.16 -14.36
CA GLU A 180 -29.93 16.00 -14.87
C GLU A 180 -29.55 14.73 -14.12
N LEU A 181 -28.25 14.57 -13.83
CA LEU A 181 -27.70 13.42 -13.11
C LEU A 181 -27.86 13.53 -11.58
N GLY A 182 -28.32 14.66 -11.06
CA GLY A 182 -28.50 14.87 -9.62
C GLY A 182 -27.18 14.86 -8.83
N ILE A 183 -26.08 15.30 -9.42
CA ILE A 183 -24.74 15.31 -8.82
C ILE A 183 -24.20 16.73 -8.70
N GLU A 184 -23.22 16.93 -7.82
CA GLU A 184 -22.59 18.23 -7.61
C GLU A 184 -21.44 18.49 -8.61
N GLY A 185 -20.78 17.43 -9.08
CA GLY A 185 -19.67 17.52 -10.02
C GLY A 185 -19.20 16.17 -10.51
N ALA A 186 -18.41 16.18 -11.57
CA ALA A 186 -17.89 14.96 -12.21
C ALA A 186 -16.73 14.31 -11.42
N PHE A 187 -15.98 15.10 -10.65
CA PHE A 187 -14.85 14.63 -9.87
C PHE A 187 -14.93 15.06 -8.40
N THR A 188 -14.43 14.17 -7.55
CA THR A 188 -13.99 14.51 -6.20
C THR A 188 -12.53 14.11 -6.04
N SER A 189 -11.77 14.84 -5.25
CA SER A 189 -10.37 14.51 -4.96
C SER A 189 -10.05 14.73 -3.50
N ALA A 190 -8.87 14.28 -3.07
CA ALA A 190 -8.34 14.65 -1.77
C ALA A 190 -8.15 16.16 -1.66
N GLY A 191 -8.24 16.69 -0.44
CA GLY A 191 -7.98 18.11 -0.18
C GLY A 191 -6.50 18.47 -0.38
N MET A 192 -6.24 19.77 -0.45
CA MET A 192 -4.87 20.33 -0.54
C MET A 192 -4.32 20.76 0.83
N ASP A 193 -4.97 20.37 1.91
CA ASP A 193 -4.47 20.56 3.27
C ASP A 193 -3.29 19.62 3.58
N SER A 194 -2.55 19.93 4.64
CA SER A 194 -1.33 19.21 5.02
C SER A 194 -1.51 17.71 5.33
N SER A 195 -2.75 17.28 5.57
CA SER A 195 -3.06 15.86 5.81
C SER A 195 -3.33 15.07 4.52
N SER A 196 -3.64 15.76 3.43
CA SER A 196 -4.16 15.17 2.19
C SER A 196 -3.33 15.49 0.95
N ASP A 197 -2.56 16.58 0.94
CA ASP A 197 -1.82 17.10 -0.22
C ASP A 197 -0.69 16.18 -0.71
N TRP A 198 -0.24 15.23 0.11
CA TRP A 198 0.78 14.25 -0.26
C TRP A 198 0.37 13.41 -1.48
N ARG A 199 -0.93 13.25 -1.74
CA ARG A 199 -1.44 12.56 -2.93
C ARG A 199 -1.05 13.28 -4.21
N PHE A 200 -0.97 14.60 -4.17
CA PHE A 200 -0.49 15.41 -5.29
C PHE A 200 1.03 15.53 -5.31
N LYS A 201 1.66 15.74 -4.15
CA LYS A 201 3.10 15.95 -4.03
C LYS A 201 3.90 14.69 -4.33
N THR A 202 3.50 13.55 -3.79
CA THR A 202 4.26 12.29 -3.91
C THR A 202 3.75 11.39 -5.01
N HIS A 203 2.45 11.36 -5.28
CA HIS A 203 1.91 10.47 -6.29
C HIS A 203 1.88 11.13 -7.67
N LEU A 204 1.12 12.21 -7.79
CA LEU A 204 0.93 12.85 -9.10
C LEU A 204 2.22 13.49 -9.61
N ALA A 205 2.94 14.24 -8.76
CA ALA A 205 4.16 14.93 -9.18
C ALA A 205 5.33 13.96 -9.46
N ASN A 206 5.39 12.82 -8.78
CA ASN A 206 6.45 11.84 -9.01
C ASN A 206 6.30 11.06 -10.31
N LEU A 207 5.10 10.98 -10.88
CA LEU A 207 4.88 10.18 -12.08
C LEU A 207 5.67 10.69 -13.31
N PRO A 208 5.62 11.98 -13.68
CA PRO A 208 6.46 12.50 -14.75
C PRO A 208 7.95 12.38 -14.45
N ILE A 209 8.38 12.63 -13.20
CA ILE A 209 9.77 12.50 -12.76
C ILE A 209 10.25 11.04 -12.93
N TYR A 210 9.43 10.07 -12.56
CA TYR A 210 9.75 8.66 -12.76
C TYR A 210 10.01 8.32 -14.23
N TYR A 211 9.13 8.81 -15.14
CA TYR A 211 9.30 8.53 -16.56
C TYR A 211 10.51 9.21 -17.16
N GLU A 212 10.86 10.41 -16.71
CA GLU A 212 12.06 11.11 -17.11
C GLU A 212 13.32 10.33 -16.66
N TYR A 213 13.42 10.00 -15.38
CA TYR A 213 14.53 9.18 -14.88
C TYR A 213 14.66 7.85 -15.61
N LYS A 214 13.54 7.20 -15.91
CA LYS A 214 13.53 5.96 -16.67
C LYS A 214 14.05 6.16 -18.10
N ALA A 215 13.71 7.25 -18.76
CA ALA A 215 14.18 7.59 -20.11
C ALA A 215 15.70 7.86 -20.12
N ASP A 216 16.21 8.50 -19.06
CA ASP A 216 17.62 8.85 -18.91
C ASP A 216 18.48 7.71 -18.32
N GLY A 217 17.87 6.57 -17.99
CA GLY A 217 18.58 5.43 -17.40
C GLY A 217 19.05 5.65 -15.97
N ILE A 218 18.44 6.59 -15.23
CA ILE A 218 18.74 6.89 -13.84
C ILE A 218 17.98 5.93 -12.94
N THR A 219 18.68 4.96 -12.35
CA THR A 219 18.06 3.86 -11.60
C THR A 219 18.48 3.77 -10.14
N SER A 220 19.51 4.53 -9.72
CA SER A 220 19.99 4.50 -8.34
C SER A 220 19.67 5.77 -7.58
N THR A 221 19.49 5.64 -6.26
CA THR A 221 19.25 6.76 -5.35
C THR A 221 20.41 7.79 -5.41
N ASP A 222 21.65 7.34 -5.55
CA ASP A 222 22.80 8.23 -5.63
C ASP A 222 22.86 9.01 -6.96
N ALA A 223 22.48 8.36 -8.07
CA ALA A 223 22.32 9.04 -9.34
C ALA A 223 21.22 10.12 -9.28
N ILE A 224 20.08 9.81 -8.65
CA ILE A 224 18.98 10.78 -8.45
C ILE A 224 19.43 12.00 -7.66
N LYS A 225 20.21 11.84 -6.59
CA LYS A 225 20.73 12.96 -5.77
C LYS A 225 21.62 13.92 -6.57
N GLY A 226 22.27 13.46 -7.60
CA GLY A 226 23.15 14.25 -8.46
C GLY A 226 22.50 14.80 -9.72
N THR A 227 21.23 14.49 -9.97
CA THR A 227 20.52 14.84 -11.22
C THR A 227 19.65 16.08 -11.02
N TYR A 228 19.70 16.97 -12.01
CA TYR A 228 18.77 18.08 -12.13
C TYR A 228 17.75 17.75 -13.23
N LEU A 229 16.47 17.99 -12.93
CA LEU A 229 15.42 17.92 -13.94
C LEU A 229 15.50 19.14 -14.87
N ASP A 230 15.35 18.94 -16.16
CA ASP A 230 15.31 20.01 -17.17
C ASP A 230 13.96 20.73 -17.24
#